data_849f2654084ed327a11c34443c37e808
#
_entry.id   849f2654084ed327a11c34443c37e808
#
_cell.length_a   1.000
_cell.length_b   1.000
_cell.length_c   1.000
_cell.angle_alpha   90.00
_cell.angle_beta   90.00
_cell.angle_gamma   90.00
#
_symmetry.space_group_name_H-M   'P 1'
#
loop_
_entity.id
_entity.type
_entity.pdbx_description
1 polymer ?
#
loop_
_entity_poly.entity_id
_entity_poly.type
_entity_poly.pdbx_seq_one_letter_code
_entity_poly.pdbx_strand_id
1 'polypeptide(L)'
;MRIVVATHNDHKVAELQRILADDLPEAALEAYEGPEAVEDGVTFAENALIKAREAFEETGIASIADDSGIAVDALEGAPGIFSARYAGTRDDRDNLELLLRNLEGVADRGAAFVCAAAYVDGERELVEMGVWRGSVLEAPAGTGGFGYDPIFQPDDAPVSAAELSAEEKDALSHRRRAFRALAAVLAAPAAPAAPAASAD
;
A
#
# COMPACT_ATOMS: atom_id res chain seq x y z
N MET A 1 -1.75 19.99 9.80
CA MET A 1 -0.78 19.88 8.69
C MET A 1 -1.54 19.48 7.43
N ARG A 2 -1.28 20.13 6.26
CA ARG A 2 -1.86 19.69 4.95
C ARG A 2 -0.97 18.62 4.36
N ILE A 3 -1.58 17.56 3.83
CA ILE A 3 -0.88 16.45 3.16
C ILE A 3 -1.66 16.07 1.90
N VAL A 4 -0.98 16.02 0.77
CA VAL A 4 -1.52 15.50 -0.47
C VAL A 4 -1.41 13.97 -0.52
N VAL A 5 -2.49 13.30 -0.88
CA VAL A 5 -2.52 11.85 -1.10
C VAL A 5 -2.30 11.57 -2.58
N ALA A 6 -1.10 11.12 -2.95
CA ALA A 6 -0.69 10.91 -4.34
C ALA A 6 -1.26 9.61 -4.93
N THR A 7 -2.57 9.61 -5.14
CA THR A 7 -3.29 8.51 -5.79
C THR A 7 -4.53 9.01 -6.51
N HIS A 8 -4.86 8.38 -7.64
CA HIS A 8 -6.12 8.59 -8.38
C HIS A 8 -7.16 7.50 -8.07
N ASN A 9 -6.88 6.64 -7.06
CA ASN A 9 -7.81 5.60 -6.64
C ASN A 9 -8.65 6.09 -5.45
N ASP A 10 -9.92 6.44 -5.71
CA ASP A 10 -10.85 6.96 -4.69
C ASP A 10 -11.06 5.99 -3.51
N HIS A 11 -10.99 4.67 -3.76
CA HIS A 11 -11.08 3.67 -2.70
C HIS A 11 -9.89 3.78 -1.73
N LYS A 12 -8.68 3.99 -2.26
CA LYS A 12 -7.48 4.21 -1.44
C LYS A 12 -7.58 5.51 -0.64
N VAL A 13 -8.04 6.60 -1.24
CA VAL A 13 -8.20 7.89 -0.54
C VAL A 13 -9.14 7.72 0.66
N ALA A 14 -10.33 7.13 0.45
CA ALA A 14 -11.30 6.90 1.51
C ALA A 14 -10.76 5.97 2.61
N GLU A 15 -10.04 4.90 2.24
CA GLU A 15 -9.39 3.99 3.19
C GLU A 15 -8.31 4.72 4.01
N LEU A 16 -7.45 5.52 3.36
CA LEU A 16 -6.41 6.28 4.05
C LEU A 16 -6.96 7.35 5.00
N GLN A 17 -8.05 8.01 4.63
CA GLN A 17 -8.73 8.95 5.53
C GLN A 17 -9.19 8.27 6.82
N ARG A 18 -9.76 7.05 6.74
CA ARG A 18 -10.16 6.28 7.93
C ARG A 18 -8.95 5.80 8.73
N ILE A 19 -7.94 5.25 8.04
CA ILE A 19 -6.73 4.71 8.67
C ILE A 19 -5.98 5.78 9.45
N LEU A 20 -5.82 6.97 8.88
CA LEU A 20 -4.99 8.03 9.46
C LEU A 20 -5.74 8.98 10.41
N ALA A 21 -7.07 8.88 10.49
CA ALA A 21 -7.87 9.75 11.34
C ALA A 21 -7.42 9.74 12.82
N ASP A 22 -7.06 8.56 13.34
CA ASP A 22 -6.63 8.40 14.73
C ASP A 22 -5.13 8.66 14.92
N ASP A 23 -4.31 8.30 13.92
CA ASP A 23 -2.85 8.34 14.03
C ASP A 23 -2.29 9.74 13.65
N LEU A 24 -2.98 10.51 12.80
CA LEU A 24 -2.63 11.87 12.39
C LEU A 24 -3.86 12.80 12.43
N PRO A 25 -4.47 13.04 13.59
CA PRO A 25 -5.73 13.80 13.71
C PRO A 25 -5.62 15.25 13.25
N GLU A 26 -4.42 15.82 13.23
CA GLU A 26 -4.11 17.19 12.80
C GLU A 26 -3.84 17.29 11.28
N ALA A 27 -3.82 16.17 10.55
CA ALA A 27 -3.56 16.14 9.14
C ALA A 27 -4.85 16.33 8.32
N ALA A 28 -4.87 17.36 7.48
CA ALA A 28 -5.88 17.51 6.46
C ALA A 28 -5.38 16.82 5.18
N LEU A 29 -6.00 15.69 4.82
CA LEU A 29 -5.67 14.94 3.61
C LEU A 29 -6.40 15.52 2.42
N GLU A 30 -5.66 15.83 1.36
CA GLU A 30 -6.16 16.40 0.12
C GLU A 30 -5.89 15.42 -1.03
N ALA A 31 -6.88 15.19 -1.90
CA ALA A 31 -6.68 14.37 -3.09
C ALA A 31 -5.70 15.05 -4.06
N TYR A 32 -4.87 14.26 -4.72
CA TYR A 32 -3.99 14.74 -5.78
C TYR A 32 -4.74 14.80 -7.11
N GLU A 33 -4.71 15.95 -7.78
CA GLU A 33 -5.38 16.19 -9.06
C GLU A 33 -4.36 16.30 -10.23
N GLY A 34 -3.08 16.12 -9.97
CA GLY A 34 -2.03 16.20 -10.99
C GLY A 34 -1.93 14.96 -11.88
N PRO A 35 -0.89 14.86 -12.74
CA PRO A 35 -0.70 13.72 -13.62
C PRO A 35 -0.47 12.40 -12.85
N GLU A 36 -0.75 11.27 -13.51
CA GLU A 36 -0.41 9.94 -12.93
C GLU A 36 1.10 9.72 -13.06
N ALA A 37 1.76 9.41 -11.96
CA ALA A 37 3.20 9.13 -11.93
C ALA A 37 3.56 7.91 -12.77
N VAL A 38 4.71 7.97 -13.43
CA VAL A 38 5.26 6.82 -14.15
C VAL A 38 5.97 5.89 -13.14
N GLU A 39 5.33 4.80 -12.78
CA GLU A 39 5.84 3.79 -11.86
C GLU A 39 6.86 2.88 -12.57
N ASP A 40 8.11 3.31 -12.66
CA ASP A 40 9.23 2.56 -13.25
C ASP A 40 10.20 1.96 -12.21
N GLY A 41 9.85 2.06 -10.95
CA GLY A 41 10.56 1.41 -9.85
C GLY A 41 10.47 -0.12 -9.90
N VAL A 42 11.46 -0.79 -9.31
CA VAL A 42 11.53 -2.26 -9.26
C VAL A 42 11.06 -2.84 -7.92
N THR A 43 10.67 -1.96 -6.99
CA THR A 43 10.11 -2.32 -5.68
C THR A 43 8.89 -1.48 -5.35
N PHE A 44 8.04 -1.96 -4.43
CA PHE A 44 6.93 -1.16 -3.89
C PHE A 44 7.41 0.16 -3.25
N ALA A 45 8.55 0.13 -2.55
CA ALA A 45 9.12 1.32 -1.92
C ALA A 45 9.53 2.39 -2.94
N GLU A 46 10.18 1.98 -4.03
CA GLU A 46 10.56 2.90 -5.11
C GLU A 46 9.34 3.52 -5.78
N ASN A 47 8.32 2.71 -6.13
CA ASN A 47 7.10 3.22 -6.75
C ASN A 47 6.31 4.15 -5.82
N ALA A 48 6.23 3.84 -4.52
CA ALA A 48 5.62 4.74 -3.54
C ALA A 48 6.36 6.08 -3.45
N LEU A 49 7.70 6.07 -3.42
CA LEU A 49 8.51 7.29 -3.41
C LEU A 49 8.36 8.10 -4.69
N ILE A 50 8.36 7.46 -5.87
CA ILE A 50 8.15 8.13 -7.16
C ILE A 50 6.84 8.94 -7.11
N LYS A 51 5.75 8.31 -6.70
CA LYS A 51 4.44 8.99 -6.59
C LYS A 51 4.45 10.14 -5.58
N ALA A 52 5.04 9.94 -4.39
CA ALA A 52 5.09 10.97 -3.37
C ALA A 52 5.96 12.16 -3.80
N ARG A 53 7.11 11.93 -4.46
CA ARG A 53 7.99 12.97 -4.98
C ARG A 53 7.29 13.80 -6.05
N GLU A 54 6.66 13.15 -7.03
CA GLU A 54 5.96 13.85 -8.12
C GLU A 54 4.83 14.74 -7.58
N ALA A 55 4.03 14.23 -6.65
CA ALA A 55 2.98 15.02 -6.02
C ALA A 55 3.54 16.19 -5.20
N PHE A 56 4.67 16.02 -4.51
CA PHE A 56 5.35 17.09 -3.80
C PHE A 56 5.93 18.13 -4.76
N GLU A 57 6.61 17.72 -5.83
CA GLU A 57 7.19 18.61 -6.84
C GLU A 57 6.14 19.47 -7.52
N GLU A 58 4.98 18.89 -7.83
CA GLU A 58 3.87 19.57 -8.49
C GLU A 58 3.14 20.56 -7.56
N THR A 59 2.95 20.19 -6.29
CA THR A 59 2.10 20.94 -5.36
C THR A 59 2.86 21.82 -4.36
N GLY A 60 4.11 21.52 -4.08
CA GLY A 60 4.89 22.12 -2.98
C GLY A 60 4.34 21.79 -1.59
N ILE A 61 3.43 20.81 -1.49
CA ILE A 61 2.79 20.39 -0.23
C ILE A 61 3.30 19.01 0.13
N ALA A 62 3.57 18.77 1.42
CA ALA A 62 3.95 17.45 1.90
C ALA A 62 2.99 16.39 1.34
N SER A 63 3.52 15.29 0.84
CA SER A 63 2.73 14.27 0.16
C SER A 63 2.98 12.88 0.73
N ILE A 64 1.93 12.07 0.70
CA ILE A 64 1.98 10.64 0.98
C ILE A 64 1.52 9.86 -0.25
N ALA A 65 2.13 8.69 -0.43
CA ALA A 65 1.71 7.73 -1.45
C ALA A 65 1.80 6.32 -0.90
N ASP A 66 1.09 5.39 -1.52
CA ASP A 66 1.34 3.97 -1.34
C ASP A 66 1.57 3.27 -2.68
N ASP A 67 2.41 2.24 -2.64
CA ASP A 67 2.37 1.19 -3.64
C ASP A 67 2.14 -0.15 -2.96
N SER A 68 1.28 -1.00 -3.54
CA SER A 68 0.79 -2.19 -2.87
C SER A 68 0.39 -3.28 -3.84
N GLY A 69 0.49 -4.52 -3.39
CA GLY A 69 0.10 -5.67 -4.19
C GLY A 69 0.11 -6.95 -3.40
N ILE A 70 -0.22 -8.06 -4.08
CA ILE A 70 -0.14 -9.41 -3.54
C ILE A 70 1.16 -10.06 -4.01
N ALA A 71 1.88 -10.67 -3.07
CA ALA A 71 3.06 -11.49 -3.34
C ALA A 71 2.77 -12.94 -2.93
N VAL A 72 2.93 -13.90 -3.86
CA VAL A 72 2.62 -15.32 -3.63
C VAL A 72 3.92 -16.12 -3.56
N ASP A 73 4.08 -16.89 -2.48
CA ASP A 73 5.33 -17.58 -2.18
C ASP A 73 5.71 -18.59 -3.28
N ALA A 74 4.76 -19.39 -3.76
CA ALA A 74 4.98 -20.36 -4.84
C ALA A 74 5.26 -19.74 -6.22
N LEU A 75 5.03 -18.43 -6.38
CA LEU A 75 5.30 -17.67 -7.61
C LEU A 75 6.49 -16.69 -7.41
N GLU A 76 7.38 -16.99 -6.47
CA GLU A 76 8.57 -16.17 -6.17
C GLU A 76 8.24 -14.68 -5.93
N GLY A 77 7.08 -14.42 -5.32
CA GLY A 77 6.59 -13.07 -5.03
C GLY A 77 5.75 -12.42 -6.12
N ALA A 78 5.55 -13.08 -7.28
CA ALA A 78 4.61 -12.56 -8.28
C ALA A 78 3.16 -12.67 -7.75
N PRO A 79 2.25 -11.76 -8.17
CA PRO A 79 2.37 -10.61 -9.09
C PRO A 79 3.24 -9.46 -8.59
N GLY A 80 3.41 -9.24 -7.28
CA GLY A 80 4.23 -8.18 -6.71
C GLY A 80 3.79 -6.79 -7.21
N ILE A 81 4.74 -5.96 -7.64
CA ILE A 81 4.48 -4.62 -8.18
C ILE A 81 3.61 -4.60 -9.46
N PHE A 82 3.37 -5.76 -10.06
CA PHE A 82 2.50 -5.88 -11.24
C PHE A 82 1.07 -6.23 -10.87
N SER A 83 0.69 -6.27 -9.59
CA SER A 83 -0.63 -6.70 -9.11
C SER A 83 -1.80 -6.01 -9.84
N ALA A 84 -1.72 -4.70 -10.04
CA ALA A 84 -2.80 -3.92 -10.68
C ALA A 84 -2.94 -4.18 -12.20
N ARG A 85 -1.98 -4.86 -12.83
CA ARG A 85 -1.94 -5.13 -14.29
C ARG A 85 -1.43 -6.52 -14.64
N TYR A 86 -1.58 -7.47 -13.75
CA TYR A 86 -1.01 -8.81 -13.85
C TYR A 86 -1.48 -9.57 -15.10
N ALA A 87 -2.74 -9.40 -15.48
CA ALA A 87 -3.32 -9.97 -16.70
C ALA A 87 -3.08 -9.11 -17.96
N GLY A 88 -2.32 -8.03 -17.86
CA GLY A 88 -2.14 -7.06 -18.95
C GLY A 88 -3.28 -6.05 -19.07
N THR A 89 -4.31 -6.16 -18.24
CA THR A 89 -5.41 -5.21 -18.08
C THR A 89 -5.38 -4.59 -16.69
N ARG A 90 -6.18 -3.54 -16.46
CA ARG A 90 -6.41 -2.99 -15.10
C ARG A 90 -7.75 -3.47 -14.51
N ASP A 91 -8.29 -4.56 -15.03
CA ASP A 91 -9.49 -5.19 -14.49
C ASP A 91 -9.14 -6.15 -13.36
N ASP A 92 -9.71 -5.92 -12.18
CA ASP A 92 -9.43 -6.70 -10.97
C ASP A 92 -9.80 -8.18 -11.16
N ARG A 93 -10.88 -8.45 -11.87
CA ARG A 93 -11.34 -9.82 -12.12
C ARG A 93 -10.39 -10.59 -13.04
N ASP A 94 -9.90 -9.95 -14.12
CA ASP A 94 -8.92 -10.56 -15.02
C ASP A 94 -7.65 -10.92 -14.27
N ASN A 95 -7.16 -10.01 -13.41
CA ASN A 95 -5.96 -10.19 -12.61
C ASN A 95 -6.12 -11.34 -11.61
N LEU A 96 -7.25 -11.37 -10.90
CA LEU A 96 -7.60 -12.40 -9.93
C LEU A 96 -7.73 -13.78 -10.61
N GLU A 97 -8.45 -13.88 -11.72
CA GLU A 97 -8.64 -15.11 -12.45
C GLU A 97 -7.31 -15.65 -13.02
N LEU A 98 -6.41 -14.77 -13.47
CA LEU A 98 -5.08 -15.19 -13.90
C LEU A 98 -4.27 -15.76 -12.74
N LEU A 99 -4.32 -15.14 -11.56
CA LEU A 99 -3.61 -15.63 -10.39
C LEU A 99 -4.14 -17.02 -9.98
N LEU A 100 -5.45 -17.23 -9.97
CA LEU A 100 -6.04 -18.55 -9.67
C LEU A 100 -5.60 -19.61 -10.67
N ARG A 101 -5.59 -19.30 -11.98
CA ARG A 101 -5.10 -20.22 -13.01
C ARG A 101 -3.63 -20.59 -12.81
N ASN A 102 -2.78 -19.62 -12.47
CA ASN A 102 -1.35 -19.86 -12.23
C ASN A 102 -1.10 -20.72 -10.98
N LEU A 103 -2.08 -20.83 -10.09
CA LEU A 103 -2.02 -21.64 -8.88
C LEU A 103 -2.80 -22.95 -9.00
N GLU A 104 -3.30 -23.34 -10.20
CA GLU A 104 -3.94 -24.64 -10.40
C GLU A 104 -2.97 -25.78 -10.12
N GLY A 105 -3.36 -26.69 -9.21
CA GLY A 105 -2.52 -27.82 -8.79
C GLY A 105 -1.34 -27.47 -7.87
N VAL A 106 -1.18 -26.21 -7.49
CA VAL A 106 -0.14 -25.77 -6.55
C VAL A 106 -0.65 -25.93 -5.12
N ALA A 107 0.04 -26.75 -4.33
CA ALA A 107 -0.33 -27.01 -2.92
C ALA A 107 0.06 -25.86 -1.98
N ASP A 108 1.22 -25.23 -2.21
CA ASP A 108 1.65 -24.07 -1.44
C ASP A 108 0.92 -22.83 -1.95
N ARG A 109 0.03 -22.30 -1.15
CA ARG A 109 -0.78 -21.13 -1.47
C ARG A 109 -0.45 -19.93 -0.58
N GLY A 110 0.67 -20.00 0.15
CA GLY A 110 1.15 -18.92 1.01
C GLY A 110 1.31 -17.62 0.24
N ALA A 111 0.81 -16.52 0.82
CA ALA A 111 0.84 -15.21 0.18
C ALA A 111 0.89 -14.08 1.23
N ALA A 112 1.19 -12.89 0.77
CA ALA A 112 1.05 -11.70 1.57
C ALA A 112 0.53 -10.54 0.71
N PHE A 113 -0.36 -9.74 1.27
CA PHE A 113 -0.47 -8.36 0.82
C PHE A 113 0.68 -7.53 1.38
N VAL A 114 1.29 -6.73 0.54
CA VAL A 114 2.40 -5.83 0.87
C VAL A 114 2.01 -4.41 0.51
N CYS A 115 2.34 -3.46 1.36
CA CYS A 115 2.19 -2.03 1.12
C CYS A 115 3.47 -1.31 1.52
N ALA A 116 3.99 -0.46 0.65
CA ALA A 116 4.95 0.57 0.99
C ALA A 116 4.22 1.90 1.10
N ALA A 117 4.31 2.56 2.25
CA ALA A 117 3.80 3.91 2.49
C ALA A 117 4.97 4.89 2.46
N ALA A 118 4.93 5.87 1.56
CA ALA A 118 5.96 6.89 1.41
C ALA A 118 5.46 8.26 1.87
N TYR A 119 6.37 9.10 2.36
CA TYR A 119 6.16 10.50 2.70
C TYR A 119 7.31 11.34 2.17
N VAL A 120 6.98 12.49 1.58
CA VAL A 120 7.95 13.47 1.07
C VAL A 120 7.49 14.88 1.47
N ASP A 121 8.38 15.68 2.08
CA ASP A 121 8.10 17.09 2.45
C ASP A 121 9.18 18.08 1.97
N GLY A 122 10.11 17.61 1.13
CA GLY A 122 11.24 18.40 0.63
C GLY A 122 12.47 18.39 1.53
N GLU A 123 12.33 18.05 2.80
CA GLU A 123 13.45 17.86 3.75
C GLU A 123 13.66 16.37 4.04
N ARG A 124 12.58 15.59 4.05
CA ARG A 124 12.56 14.17 4.42
C ARG A 124 11.88 13.34 3.36
N GLU A 125 12.43 12.16 3.16
CA GLU A 125 11.81 11.07 2.44
C GLU A 125 11.78 9.87 3.36
N LEU A 126 10.59 9.37 3.63
CA LEU A 126 10.36 8.26 4.54
C LEU A 126 9.59 7.17 3.81
N VAL A 127 9.93 5.93 4.10
CA VAL A 127 9.16 4.76 3.60
C VAL A 127 9.02 3.75 4.72
N GLU A 128 7.78 3.33 4.95
CA GLU A 128 7.46 2.27 5.89
C GLU A 128 6.68 1.15 5.19
N MET A 129 6.97 -0.08 5.61
CA MET A 129 6.39 -1.27 5.01
C MET A 129 5.33 -1.88 5.92
N GLY A 130 4.23 -2.33 5.31
CA GLY A 130 3.23 -3.15 5.97
C GLY A 130 3.01 -4.46 5.21
N VAL A 131 3.00 -5.56 5.96
CA VAL A 131 2.79 -6.91 5.41
C VAL A 131 1.63 -7.57 6.13
N TRP A 132 0.71 -8.13 5.37
CA TRP A 132 -0.42 -8.90 5.86
C TRP A 132 -0.34 -10.31 5.28
N ARG A 133 0.09 -11.26 6.11
CA ARG A 133 0.28 -12.67 5.71
C ARG A 133 -1.05 -13.39 5.63
N GLY A 134 -1.09 -14.41 4.77
CA GLY A 134 -2.26 -15.23 4.55
C GLY A 134 -2.03 -16.25 3.45
N SER A 135 -3.11 -16.67 2.82
CA SER A 135 -3.10 -17.63 1.72
C SER A 135 -4.10 -17.26 0.62
N VAL A 136 -3.82 -17.71 -0.60
CA VAL A 136 -4.74 -17.58 -1.73
C VAL A 136 -5.75 -18.74 -1.67
N LEU A 137 -7.04 -18.41 -1.66
CA LEU A 137 -8.14 -19.37 -1.74
C LEU A 137 -8.20 -20.06 -3.12
N GLU A 138 -8.85 -21.22 -3.19
CA GLU A 138 -9.08 -21.92 -4.49
C GLU A 138 -10.15 -21.25 -5.34
N ALA A 139 -11.08 -20.53 -4.72
CA ALA A 139 -12.17 -19.81 -5.38
C ALA A 139 -12.49 -18.51 -4.62
N PRO A 140 -13.06 -17.50 -5.29
CA PRO A 140 -13.46 -16.26 -4.66
C PRO A 140 -14.52 -16.46 -3.58
N ALA A 141 -14.39 -15.77 -2.45
CA ALA A 141 -15.35 -15.68 -1.36
C ALA A 141 -15.55 -14.21 -0.97
N GLY A 142 -16.80 -13.81 -0.71
CA GLY A 142 -17.16 -12.44 -0.41
C GLY A 142 -17.28 -11.54 -1.64
N THR A 143 -17.75 -10.31 -1.41
CA THR A 143 -18.02 -9.31 -2.47
C THR A 143 -17.53 -7.92 -2.10
N GLY A 144 -16.93 -7.76 -0.92
CA GLY A 144 -16.38 -6.49 -0.45
C GLY A 144 -14.96 -6.27 -0.97
N GLY A 145 -14.40 -5.11 -0.64
CA GLY A 145 -13.03 -4.76 -1.00
C GLY A 145 -12.81 -4.55 -2.49
N PHE A 146 -11.59 -4.81 -2.96
CA PHE A 146 -11.16 -4.68 -4.35
C PHE A 146 -9.95 -5.58 -4.65
N GLY A 147 -9.57 -5.69 -5.93
CA GLY A 147 -8.41 -6.45 -6.36
C GLY A 147 -8.49 -7.93 -6.00
N TYR A 148 -7.53 -8.40 -5.23
CA TYR A 148 -7.40 -9.81 -4.83
C TYR A 148 -8.10 -10.15 -3.51
N ASP A 149 -8.81 -9.21 -2.87
CA ASP A 149 -9.51 -9.44 -1.58
C ASP A 149 -10.39 -10.70 -1.59
N PRO A 150 -11.16 -11.01 -2.67
CA PRO A 150 -12.02 -12.19 -2.69
C PRO A 150 -11.28 -13.54 -2.66
N ILE A 151 -10.01 -13.56 -3.02
CA ILE A 151 -9.20 -14.79 -3.02
C ILE A 151 -8.10 -14.79 -1.96
N PHE A 152 -8.02 -13.79 -1.10
CA PHE A 152 -7.02 -13.72 -0.05
C PHE A 152 -7.65 -13.94 1.33
N GLN A 153 -7.24 -14.99 2.00
CA GLN A 153 -7.60 -15.26 3.39
C GLN A 153 -6.41 -14.93 4.30
N PRO A 154 -6.52 -13.89 5.15
CA PRO A 154 -5.48 -13.55 6.10
C PRO A 154 -5.29 -14.62 7.17
N ASP A 155 -4.07 -14.76 7.71
CA ASP A 155 -3.78 -15.69 8.80
C ASP A 155 -4.48 -15.31 10.12
N ASP A 156 -4.79 -14.01 10.28
CA ASP A 156 -5.43 -13.44 11.47
C ASP A 156 -6.94 -13.21 11.31
N ALA A 157 -7.56 -13.76 10.25
CA ALA A 157 -9.01 -13.74 10.05
C ALA A 157 -9.54 -15.10 9.55
N PRO A 158 -10.73 -15.52 9.98
CA PRO A 158 -11.29 -16.82 9.59
C PRO A 158 -11.97 -16.83 8.21
N VAL A 159 -12.03 -15.67 7.54
CA VAL A 159 -12.73 -15.44 6.26
C VAL A 159 -11.83 -14.68 5.30
N SER A 160 -12.23 -14.58 4.03
CA SER A 160 -11.49 -13.78 3.05
C SER A 160 -11.50 -12.29 3.41
N ALA A 161 -10.53 -11.55 2.88
CA ALA A 161 -10.48 -10.10 3.05
C ALA A 161 -11.73 -9.39 2.48
N ALA A 162 -12.41 -9.98 1.49
CA ALA A 162 -13.64 -9.46 0.91
C ALA A 162 -14.90 -9.75 1.74
N GLU A 163 -14.82 -10.61 2.75
CA GLU A 163 -15.92 -10.90 3.69
C GLU A 163 -15.83 -10.08 4.98
N LEU A 164 -14.70 -9.44 5.23
CA LEU A 164 -14.52 -8.50 6.34
C LEU A 164 -15.30 -7.21 6.08
N SER A 165 -15.81 -6.59 7.14
CA SER A 165 -16.28 -5.21 7.06
C SER A 165 -15.11 -4.26 6.75
N ALA A 166 -15.42 -3.04 6.29
CA ALA A 166 -14.39 -2.05 6.01
C ALA A 166 -13.55 -1.72 7.26
N GLU A 167 -14.21 -1.62 8.42
CA GLU A 167 -13.56 -1.33 9.70
C GLU A 167 -12.65 -2.48 10.15
N GLU A 168 -13.07 -3.74 10.00
CA GLU A 168 -12.25 -4.91 10.33
C GLU A 168 -11.04 -4.99 9.41
N LYS A 169 -11.22 -4.80 8.10
CA LYS A 169 -10.12 -4.79 7.13
C LYS A 169 -9.17 -3.63 7.40
N ASP A 170 -9.68 -2.41 7.64
CA ASP A 170 -8.87 -1.23 7.95
C ASP A 170 -8.04 -1.43 9.23
N ALA A 171 -8.50 -2.24 10.20
CA ALA A 171 -7.76 -2.53 11.42
C ALA A 171 -6.59 -3.53 11.22
N LEU A 172 -6.69 -4.45 10.25
CA LEU A 172 -5.76 -5.57 10.07
C LEU A 172 -4.82 -5.42 8.88
N SER A 173 -5.22 -4.63 7.86
CA SER A 173 -4.62 -4.63 6.54
C SER A 173 -3.13 -4.23 6.49
N HIS A 174 -2.46 -4.65 5.43
CA HIS A 174 -1.11 -4.22 5.07
C HIS A 174 -0.98 -2.70 5.01
N ARG A 175 -1.99 -2.01 4.44
CA ARG A 175 -2.02 -0.55 4.33
C ARG A 175 -2.08 0.10 5.71
N ARG A 176 -2.95 -0.40 6.61
CA ARG A 176 -2.99 0.06 8.02
C ARG A 176 -1.64 -0.07 8.69
N ARG A 177 -0.97 -1.20 8.52
CA ARG A 177 0.34 -1.46 9.15
C ARG A 177 1.40 -0.50 8.63
N ALA A 178 1.47 -0.27 7.31
CA ALA A 178 2.42 0.64 6.70
C ALA A 178 2.19 2.10 7.14
N PHE A 179 0.96 2.59 7.03
CA PHE A 179 0.65 3.99 7.36
C PHE A 179 0.70 4.28 8.84
N ARG A 180 0.38 3.31 9.71
CA ARG A 180 0.58 3.46 11.15
C ARG A 180 2.06 3.56 11.52
N ALA A 181 2.91 2.74 10.88
CA ALA A 181 4.36 2.84 11.06
C ALA A 181 4.88 4.21 10.60
N LEU A 182 4.45 4.67 9.42
CA LEU A 182 4.81 5.99 8.89
C LEU A 182 4.35 7.12 9.81
N ALA A 183 3.11 7.08 10.31
CA ALA A 183 2.59 8.08 11.24
C ALA A 183 3.39 8.13 12.54
N ALA A 184 3.82 6.99 13.07
CA ALA A 184 4.67 6.92 14.26
C ALA A 184 6.04 7.58 14.03
N VAL A 185 6.64 7.40 12.85
CA VAL A 185 7.90 8.07 12.49
C VAL A 185 7.70 9.58 12.31
N LEU A 186 6.58 10.01 11.70
CA LEU A 186 6.25 11.42 11.51
C LEU A 186 5.98 12.14 12.84
N ALA A 187 5.39 11.47 13.82
CA ALA A 187 5.14 12.01 15.16
C ALA A 187 6.38 12.02 16.06
N ALA A 188 7.43 11.26 15.73
CA ALA A 188 8.66 11.24 16.49
C ALA A 188 9.39 12.59 16.36
N PRO A 189 9.94 13.17 17.48
CA PRO A 189 10.75 14.38 17.38
C PRO A 189 11.96 14.12 16.47
N ALA A 190 12.25 15.09 15.59
CA ALA A 190 13.41 14.98 14.71
C ALA A 190 14.66 14.67 15.53
N ALA A 191 15.38 13.61 15.18
CA ALA A 191 16.65 13.30 15.82
C ALA A 191 17.58 14.53 15.67
N PRO A 192 18.29 14.94 16.73
CA PRO A 192 19.22 16.06 16.61
C PRO A 192 20.24 15.74 15.51
N ALA A 193 20.44 16.69 14.61
CA ALA A 193 21.43 16.56 13.55
C ALA A 193 22.78 16.19 14.18
N ALA A 194 23.42 15.12 13.67
CA ALA A 194 24.75 14.77 14.11
C ALA A 194 25.66 15.97 13.93
N PRO A 195 26.50 16.32 14.93
CA PRO A 195 27.42 17.46 14.82
C PRO A 195 28.31 17.22 13.59
N ALA A 196 28.39 18.24 12.73
CA ALA A 196 29.30 18.22 11.58
C ALA A 196 30.70 17.86 12.07
N ALA A 197 31.30 16.82 11.56
CA ALA A 197 32.67 16.47 11.86
C ALA A 197 33.53 17.68 11.47
N SER A 198 34.14 18.33 12.46
CA SER A 198 35.12 19.39 12.26
C SER A 198 36.29 18.74 11.52
N ALA A 199 36.49 19.11 10.28
CA ALA A 199 37.72 18.83 9.56
C ALA A 199 38.81 19.75 10.16
N ASP A 200 39.72 19.17 10.90
CA ASP A 200 41.03 19.74 11.22
C ASP A 200 42.04 19.35 10.13
#